data_1a7ba47bc8b36364404333b72a29e175
#
_entry.id   1a7ba47bc8b36364404333b72a29e175
#
_cell.length_a   1.000
_cell.length_b   1.000
_cell.length_c   1.000
_cell.angle_alpha   90.00
_cell.angle_beta   90.00
_cell.angle_gamma   90.00
#
_symmetry.space_group_name_H-M   'P 1'
#
loop_
_entity.id
_entity.type
_entity.pdbx_description
1 polymer ?
#
loop_
_entity_poly.entity_id
_entity_poly.type
_entity_poly.pdbx_seq_one_letter_code
_entity_poly.pdbx_strand_id
1 'polypeptide(L)'
;MDAFQDHYPDSVAHCYGCGSRNPHGHQIKTVWEGDETVTRFRPEPFHTSVPGFAYGGLIASLIDCHSTGTAAAAMYRQAGRDMDSLPAFRFVTGSLHVDFLKPTPIDGELVIRCRLREIKGRKVVVETTV
;
A
#
# COMPACT_ATOMS: atom_id res chain seq x y z
N MET A 1 -8.07 -15.01 -3.99
CA MET A 1 -8.02 -14.26 -2.71
C MET A 1 -8.20 -12.79 -3.01
N ASP A 2 -9.10 -12.14 -2.33
CA ASP A 2 -9.39 -10.74 -2.55
C ASP A 2 -8.28 -9.85 -2.00
N ALA A 3 -7.98 -8.77 -2.73
CA ALA A 3 -7.08 -7.74 -2.23
C ALA A 3 -7.82 -6.88 -1.19
N PHE A 4 -7.06 -6.20 -0.33
CA PHE A 4 -7.64 -5.30 0.68
C PHE A 4 -8.51 -4.23 0.02
N GLN A 5 -8.04 -3.70 -1.11
CA GLN A 5 -8.73 -2.64 -1.83
C GLN A 5 -10.06 -3.09 -2.45
N ASP A 6 -10.26 -4.38 -2.63
CA ASP A 6 -11.53 -4.92 -3.13
C ASP A 6 -12.66 -4.78 -2.11
N HIS A 7 -12.31 -4.55 -0.83
CA HIS A 7 -13.27 -4.35 0.26
C HIS A 7 -13.61 -2.88 0.49
N TYR A 8 -12.96 -1.95 -0.23
CA TYR A 8 -13.22 -0.53 -0.04
C TYR A 8 -14.54 -0.13 -0.68
N PRO A 9 -15.45 0.54 0.06
CA PRO A 9 -16.68 1.05 -0.54
C PRO A 9 -16.36 2.18 -1.53
N ASP A 10 -17.27 2.42 -2.46
CA ASP A 10 -17.08 3.43 -3.51
C ASP A 10 -16.69 4.80 -2.95
N SER A 11 -17.22 5.16 -1.79
CA SER A 11 -16.94 6.47 -1.17
C SER A 11 -15.47 6.69 -0.83
N VAL A 12 -14.66 5.63 -0.72
CA VAL A 12 -13.22 5.73 -0.40
C VAL A 12 -12.37 5.02 -1.44
N ALA A 13 -12.88 4.82 -2.65
CA ALA A 13 -12.21 4.06 -3.71
C ALA A 13 -11.64 4.93 -4.82
N HIS A 14 -11.35 6.21 -4.55
CA HIS A 14 -10.86 7.16 -5.57
C HIS A 14 -9.44 7.64 -5.32
N CYS A 15 -8.75 7.08 -4.35
CA CYS A 15 -7.36 7.44 -4.06
C CYS A 15 -6.47 7.22 -5.29
N TYR A 16 -5.58 8.15 -5.56
CA TYR A 16 -4.65 8.04 -6.68
C TYR A 16 -3.76 6.80 -6.59
N GLY A 17 -3.37 6.40 -5.38
CA GLY A 17 -2.52 5.21 -5.19
C GLY A 17 -3.29 3.91 -5.18
N CYS A 18 -4.43 3.85 -4.50
CA CYS A 18 -5.10 2.57 -4.21
C CYS A 18 -6.57 2.51 -4.63
N GLY A 19 -7.13 3.58 -5.19
CA GLY A 19 -8.55 3.62 -5.53
C GLY A 19 -8.86 2.85 -6.80
N SER A 20 -9.69 1.80 -6.68
CA SER A 20 -10.12 1.01 -7.83
C SER A 20 -11.01 1.79 -8.80
N ARG A 21 -11.59 2.90 -8.33
CA ARG A 21 -12.46 3.78 -9.14
C ARG A 21 -11.71 4.94 -9.78
N ASN A 22 -10.41 5.08 -9.54
CA ASN A 22 -9.61 6.13 -10.17
C ASN A 22 -8.88 5.55 -11.39
N PRO A 23 -9.33 5.85 -12.62
CA PRO A 23 -8.70 5.28 -13.82
C PRO A 23 -7.29 5.82 -14.09
N HIS A 24 -6.91 6.94 -13.45
CA HIS A 24 -5.57 7.53 -13.60
C HIS A 24 -4.60 7.04 -12.52
N GLY A 25 -5.10 6.34 -11.51
CA GLY A 25 -4.30 5.95 -10.36
C GLY A 25 -3.54 4.63 -10.56
N HIS A 26 -2.75 4.30 -9.55
CA HIS A 26 -1.96 3.05 -9.57
C HIS A 26 -2.83 1.82 -9.38
N GLN A 27 -3.97 1.95 -8.71
CA GLN A 27 -4.91 0.86 -8.45
C GLN A 27 -4.21 -0.37 -7.84
N ILE A 28 -3.39 -0.14 -6.82
CA ILE A 28 -2.63 -1.23 -6.21
C ILE A 28 -3.57 -2.27 -5.58
N LYS A 29 -3.09 -3.50 -5.54
CA LYS A 29 -3.78 -4.62 -4.91
C LYS A 29 -2.86 -5.26 -3.90
N THR A 30 -3.25 -5.24 -2.65
CA THR A 30 -2.46 -5.75 -1.54
C THR A 30 -3.12 -6.98 -0.93
N VAL A 31 -2.32 -7.99 -0.65
CA VAL A 31 -2.81 -9.24 -0.04
C VAL A 31 -1.90 -9.65 1.11
N TRP A 32 -2.43 -10.50 1.99
CA TRP A 32 -1.59 -11.16 2.99
C TRP A 32 -0.76 -12.28 2.36
N GLU A 33 0.49 -12.37 2.79
CA GLU A 33 1.36 -13.53 2.57
C GLU A 33 1.96 -13.88 3.93
N GLY A 34 1.34 -14.80 4.65
CA GLY A 34 1.73 -15.09 6.02
C GLY A 34 1.50 -13.88 6.92
N ASP A 35 2.56 -13.40 7.57
CA ASP A 35 2.50 -12.24 8.46
C ASP A 35 2.89 -10.93 7.78
N GLU A 36 3.17 -10.99 6.49
CA GLU A 36 3.50 -9.83 5.68
C GLU A 36 2.38 -9.52 4.70
N THR A 37 2.30 -8.27 4.29
CA THR A 37 1.42 -7.85 3.20
C THR A 37 2.26 -7.58 1.96
N VAL A 38 1.71 -7.88 0.80
CA VAL A 38 2.46 -7.81 -0.47
C VAL A 38 1.62 -7.11 -1.52
N THR A 39 2.24 -6.17 -2.22
CA THR A 39 1.73 -5.58 -3.46
C THR A 39 2.76 -5.81 -4.55
N ARG A 40 2.28 -6.23 -5.73
CA ARG A 40 3.12 -6.31 -6.92
C ARG A 40 2.68 -5.24 -7.90
N PHE A 41 3.63 -4.47 -8.38
CA PHE A 41 3.35 -3.33 -9.26
C PHE A 41 4.40 -3.26 -10.36
N ARG A 42 3.94 -3.12 -11.59
CA ARG A 42 4.83 -2.95 -12.74
C ARG A 42 4.77 -1.49 -13.20
N PRO A 43 5.87 -0.74 -13.07
CA PRO A 43 5.88 0.65 -13.51
C PRO A 43 5.64 0.77 -15.02
N GLU A 44 4.95 1.84 -15.40
CA GLU A 44 4.80 2.23 -16.78
C GLU A 44 6.02 3.07 -17.22
N PRO A 45 6.30 3.17 -18.54
CA PRO A 45 7.44 3.95 -19.02
C PRO A 45 7.44 5.40 -18.54
N PHE A 46 6.28 5.99 -18.29
CA PHE A 46 6.18 7.38 -17.82
C PHE A 46 6.45 7.53 -16.32
N HIS A 47 6.61 6.44 -15.58
CA HIS A 47 7.02 6.48 -14.18
C HIS A 47 8.54 6.65 -14.04
N THR A 48 9.17 7.30 -14.97
CA THR A 48 10.62 7.41 -15.05
C THR A 48 11.15 8.63 -14.27
N SER A 49 12.35 8.47 -13.72
CA SER A 49 13.20 9.57 -13.30
C SER A 49 14.29 9.76 -14.39
N VAL A 50 15.57 9.55 -14.09
CA VAL A 50 16.58 9.43 -15.13
C VAL A 50 16.35 8.15 -15.93
N PRO A 51 16.73 8.11 -17.22
CA PRO A 51 16.45 6.94 -18.05
C PRO A 51 16.89 5.63 -17.40
N GLY A 52 15.98 4.66 -17.37
CA GLY A 52 16.23 3.34 -16.82
C GLY A 52 15.80 3.14 -15.36
N PHE A 53 15.42 4.22 -14.66
CA PHE A 53 15.09 4.17 -13.23
C PHE A 53 13.71 4.71 -12.93
N ALA A 54 13.04 4.08 -11.97
CA ALA A 54 11.74 4.51 -11.50
C ALA A 54 11.84 5.79 -10.69
N TYR A 55 10.82 6.63 -10.83
CA TYR A 55 10.72 7.89 -10.08
C TYR A 55 10.53 7.61 -8.59
N GLY A 56 11.32 8.31 -7.75
CA GLY A 56 11.25 8.12 -6.29
C GLY A 56 9.88 8.45 -5.71
N GLY A 57 9.20 9.44 -6.27
CA GLY A 57 7.83 9.78 -5.84
C GLY A 57 6.84 8.67 -6.13
N LEU A 58 7.00 7.93 -7.22
CA LEU A 58 6.19 6.74 -7.49
C LEU A 58 6.40 5.72 -6.37
N ILE A 59 7.65 5.42 -6.05
CA ILE A 59 7.98 4.44 -5.02
C ILE A 59 7.39 4.87 -3.68
N ALA A 60 7.56 6.14 -3.30
CA ALA A 60 6.99 6.67 -2.06
C ALA A 60 5.47 6.56 -2.05
N SER A 61 4.79 6.82 -3.17
CA SER A 61 3.33 6.71 -3.26
C SER A 61 2.86 5.27 -3.11
N LEU A 62 3.60 4.32 -3.66
CA LEU A 62 3.28 2.90 -3.50
C LEU A 62 3.42 2.47 -2.04
N ILE A 63 4.51 2.89 -1.39
CA ILE A 63 4.76 2.61 0.02
C ILE A 63 3.64 3.21 0.88
N ASP A 64 3.22 4.43 0.60
CA ASP A 64 2.18 5.13 1.34
C ASP A 64 0.87 4.34 1.34
N CYS A 65 0.32 4.08 0.18
CA CYS A 65 -0.96 3.38 0.07
C CYS A 65 -0.88 1.92 0.52
N HIS A 66 0.23 1.23 0.24
CA HIS A 66 0.45 -0.12 0.73
C HIS A 66 0.46 -0.15 2.27
N SER A 67 1.13 0.81 2.88
CA SER A 67 1.27 0.86 4.35
C SER A 67 -0.05 1.20 5.04
N THR A 68 -0.84 2.13 4.52
CA THR A 68 -2.15 2.44 5.11
C THR A 68 -3.13 1.28 4.96
N GLY A 69 -3.10 0.60 3.82
CA GLY A 69 -3.89 -0.61 3.62
C GLY A 69 -3.51 -1.72 4.60
N THR A 70 -2.22 -1.89 4.83
CA THR A 70 -1.70 -2.86 5.80
C THR A 70 -2.15 -2.51 7.21
N ALA A 71 -2.12 -1.23 7.59
CA ALA A 71 -2.56 -0.79 8.92
C ALA A 71 -4.02 -1.18 9.16
N ALA A 72 -4.90 -0.92 8.20
CA ALA A 72 -6.31 -1.29 8.31
C ALA A 72 -6.48 -2.80 8.38
N ALA A 73 -5.83 -3.54 7.49
CA ALA A 73 -5.92 -5.00 7.46
C ALA A 73 -5.43 -5.64 8.76
N ALA A 74 -4.34 -5.10 9.33
CA ALA A 74 -3.80 -5.59 10.60
C ALA A 74 -4.79 -5.37 11.75
N MET A 75 -5.49 -4.24 11.77
CA MET A 75 -6.49 -3.97 12.78
C MET A 75 -7.67 -4.94 12.67
N TYR A 76 -8.16 -5.20 11.46
CA TYR A 76 -9.21 -6.19 11.26
C TYR A 76 -8.75 -7.59 11.71
N ARG A 77 -7.54 -7.98 11.34
CA ARG A 77 -6.99 -9.28 11.71
C ARG A 77 -6.87 -9.42 13.23
N GLN A 78 -6.34 -8.40 13.89
CA GLN A 78 -6.20 -8.39 15.36
C GLN A 78 -7.55 -8.49 16.05
N ALA A 79 -8.58 -7.85 15.51
CA ALA A 79 -9.92 -7.86 16.08
C ALA A 79 -10.73 -9.13 15.71
N GLY A 80 -10.16 -9.99 14.84
CA GLY A 80 -10.87 -11.18 14.36
C GLY A 80 -12.09 -10.83 13.51
N ARG A 81 -12.02 -9.71 12.77
CA ARG A 81 -13.14 -9.18 11.98
C ARG A 81 -12.84 -9.24 10.49
N ASP A 82 -13.89 -9.45 9.70
CA ASP A 82 -13.80 -9.34 8.25
C ASP A 82 -13.61 -7.88 7.82
N MET A 83 -12.93 -7.68 6.71
CA MET A 83 -12.67 -6.33 6.19
C MET A 83 -13.95 -5.62 5.70
N ASP A 84 -15.02 -6.36 5.51
CA ASP A 84 -16.33 -5.79 5.17
C ASP A 84 -17.17 -5.42 6.40
N SER A 85 -16.68 -5.73 7.60
CA SER A 85 -17.43 -5.50 8.83
C SER A 85 -17.46 -4.04 9.25
N LEU A 86 -18.46 -3.66 10.02
CA LEU A 86 -18.64 -2.30 10.50
C LEU A 86 -18.53 -2.26 12.03
N PRO A 87 -18.07 -1.16 12.60
CA PRO A 87 -17.56 0.03 11.96
C PRO A 87 -16.22 -0.21 11.25
N ALA A 88 -15.98 0.49 10.16
CA ALA A 88 -14.76 0.31 9.37
C ALA A 88 -13.54 0.89 10.09
N PHE A 89 -12.40 0.21 9.96
CA PHE A 89 -11.11 0.78 10.31
C PHE A 89 -10.60 1.59 9.13
N ARG A 90 -10.28 2.85 9.36
CA ARG A 90 -9.78 3.77 8.35
C ARG A 90 -8.50 4.41 8.85
N PHE A 91 -7.50 4.48 7.99
CA PHE A 91 -6.23 5.09 8.33
C PHE A 91 -5.84 6.13 7.30
N VAL A 92 -5.20 7.16 7.78
CA VAL A 92 -4.51 8.15 6.96
C VAL A 92 -3.06 8.20 7.42
N THR A 93 -2.17 8.58 6.51
CA THR A 93 -0.74 8.65 6.82
C THR A 93 -0.47 9.84 7.74
N GLY A 94 0.00 9.55 8.94
CA GLY A 94 0.42 10.59 9.90
C GLY A 94 1.85 11.04 9.65
N SER A 95 2.73 10.09 9.31
CA SER A 95 4.10 10.39 8.90
C SER A 95 4.61 9.28 7.99
N LEU A 96 5.53 9.65 7.11
CA LEU A 96 6.15 8.72 6.17
C LEU A 96 7.64 9.05 6.11
N HIS A 97 8.46 8.05 6.41
CA HIS A 97 9.91 8.15 6.28
C HIS A 97 10.36 7.13 5.24
N VAL A 98 11.08 7.59 4.21
CA VAL A 98 11.55 6.72 3.13
C VAL A 98 13.05 6.92 2.94
N ASP A 99 13.81 5.82 2.98
CA ASP A 99 15.22 5.80 2.63
C ASP A 99 15.36 5.12 1.27
N PHE A 100 15.93 5.84 0.31
CA PHE A 100 16.20 5.29 -1.02
C PHE A 100 17.63 4.75 -1.02
N LEU A 101 17.76 3.46 -0.73
CA LEU A 101 19.08 2.83 -0.52
C LEU A 101 19.81 2.57 -1.84
N LYS A 102 19.08 2.34 -2.90
CA LYS A 102 19.60 2.04 -4.24
C LYS A 102 18.65 2.60 -5.31
N PRO A 103 19.16 3.00 -6.47
CA PRO A 103 18.28 3.30 -7.60
C PRO A 103 17.44 2.08 -7.95
N THR A 104 16.15 2.30 -8.24
CA THR A 104 15.23 1.23 -8.60
C THR A 104 15.07 1.16 -10.10
N PRO A 105 15.45 0.04 -10.76
CA PRO A 105 15.22 -0.10 -12.20
C PRO A 105 13.73 0.01 -12.52
N ILE A 106 13.42 0.67 -13.64
CA ILE A 106 12.03 0.81 -14.07
C ILE A 106 11.50 -0.45 -14.75
N ASP A 107 12.40 -1.29 -15.25
CA ASP A 107 12.02 -2.53 -15.90
C ASP A 107 11.67 -3.58 -14.85
N GLY A 108 10.60 -4.31 -15.11
CA GLY A 108 10.20 -5.40 -14.25
C GLY A 108 9.21 -5.01 -13.18
N GLU A 109 8.97 -5.94 -12.29
CA GLU A 109 7.95 -5.82 -11.26
C GLU A 109 8.56 -5.36 -9.94
N LEU A 110 7.93 -4.38 -9.31
CA LEU A 110 8.24 -3.99 -7.93
C LEU A 110 7.41 -4.84 -6.98
N VAL A 111 8.04 -5.36 -5.94
CA VAL A 111 7.38 -6.13 -4.90
C VAL A 111 7.49 -5.34 -3.60
N ILE A 112 6.37 -4.82 -3.13
CA ILE A 112 6.29 -4.04 -1.91
C ILE A 112 5.85 -4.98 -0.79
N ARG A 113 6.66 -5.08 0.26
CA ARG A 113 6.38 -5.94 1.42
C ARG A 113 6.32 -5.09 2.67
N CYS A 114 5.36 -5.40 3.53
CA CYS A 114 5.15 -4.64 4.75
C CYS A 114 4.85 -5.59 5.90
N ARG A 115 5.36 -5.25 7.07
CA ARG A 115 5.00 -5.95 8.31
C ARG A 115 4.62 -4.96 9.39
N LEU A 116 3.71 -5.39 10.23
CA LEU A 116 3.28 -4.63 11.39
C LEU A 116 4.42 -4.55 12.39
N ARG A 117 4.69 -3.33 12.91
CA ARG A 117 5.67 -3.11 13.96
C ARG A 117 4.99 -2.89 15.31
N GLU A 118 3.95 -2.06 15.35
CA GLU A 118 3.32 -1.67 16.60
C GLU A 118 1.88 -1.21 16.36
N ILE A 119 0.99 -1.58 17.27
CA ILE A 119 -0.34 -0.98 17.37
C ILE A 119 -0.44 -0.38 18.76
N LYS A 120 -0.73 0.93 18.83
CA LYS A 120 -0.87 1.65 20.10
C LYS A 120 -2.07 2.58 19.99
N GLY A 121 -3.20 2.16 20.56
CA GLY A 121 -4.46 2.89 20.44
C GLY A 121 -4.89 3.01 18.98
N ARG A 122 -4.99 4.25 18.48
CA ARG A 122 -5.34 4.51 17.08
C ARG A 122 -4.12 4.59 16.16
N LYS A 123 -2.92 4.46 16.72
CA LYS A 123 -1.68 4.57 15.96
C LYS A 123 -1.21 3.19 15.55
N VAL A 124 -0.92 3.03 14.27
CA VAL A 124 -0.32 1.80 13.73
C VAL A 124 0.99 2.18 13.06
N VAL A 125 2.05 1.46 13.42
CA VAL A 125 3.38 1.63 12.82
C VAL A 125 3.71 0.39 12.02
N VAL A 126 4.07 0.59 10.77
CA VAL A 126 4.45 -0.49 9.85
C VAL A 126 5.82 -0.21 9.24
N GLU A 127 6.48 -1.27 8.80
CA GLU A 127 7.77 -1.19 8.12
C GLU A 127 7.62 -1.82 6.74
N THR A 128 7.99 -1.07 5.73
CA THR A 128 7.78 -1.46 4.34
C THR A 128 9.11 -1.47 3.58
N THR A 129 9.29 -2.48 2.75
CA THR A 129 10.45 -2.59 1.84
C THR A 129 9.96 -2.77 0.41
N VAL A 130 10.80 -2.40 -0.52
CA VAL A 130 10.52 -2.55 -1.95
C VAL A 130 11.66 -3.28 -2.64
#